data_2094fe6391983e6803da9ee1ac9e32be
#
_entry.id   2094fe6391983e6803da9ee1ac9e32be
#
_cell.length_a   1.000
_cell.length_b   1.000
_cell.length_c   1.000
_cell.angle_alpha   90.00
_cell.angle_beta   90.00
_cell.angle_gamma   90.00
#
_symmetry.space_group_name_H-M   'P 1'
#
loop_
_entity.id
_entity.type
_entity.pdbx_description
1 polymer ?
#
loop_
_entity_poly.entity_id
_entity_poly.type
_entity_poly.pdbx_seq_one_letter_code
_entity_poly.pdbx_strand_id
1 'polypeptide(L)'
;NPFFGLTDNLATCWLARGEMVGDFLLLNGDTLFEPAIAERLIAAPPARITVTIDRKGGYDADDMKVLTDGLSLRAIGKTIETYDAESIGFLRFDPEGAALFTAIVEAALRTPEGLKRWYLSVINQIAQEHDVVRVQSIQGLDWAEMDFPEDLPRNRELAASWVAELVGA
;
A
#
# COMPACT_ATOMS: atom_id res chain seq x y z
N ASN A 1 3.71 -15.44 -7.87
CA ASN A 1 3.54 -16.37 -6.73
C ASN A 1 2.84 -17.65 -7.20
N PRO A 2 3.55 -18.78 -7.41
CA PRO A 2 2.93 -20.03 -7.83
C PRO A 2 2.04 -20.67 -6.75
N PHE A 3 2.11 -20.19 -5.52
CA PHE A 3 1.34 -20.70 -4.38
C PHE A 3 0.13 -19.81 -4.03
N PHE A 4 -0.33 -18.97 -4.95
CA PHE A 4 -1.40 -17.98 -4.69
C PHE A 4 -2.70 -18.61 -4.15
N GLY A 5 -3.03 -19.85 -4.53
CA GLY A 5 -4.20 -20.55 -3.98
C GLY A 5 -4.04 -21.04 -2.53
N LEU A 6 -2.82 -21.06 -2.01
CA LEU A 6 -2.49 -21.54 -0.67
C LEU A 6 -2.04 -20.43 0.28
N THR A 7 -1.57 -19.32 -0.28
CA THR A 7 -0.96 -18.21 0.47
C THR A 7 -1.58 -16.89 0.08
N ASP A 8 -1.46 -15.92 0.97
CA ASP A 8 -1.81 -14.54 0.70
C ASP A 8 -0.60 -13.73 0.21
N ASN A 9 -0.77 -12.42 -0.02
CA ASN A 9 0.22 -11.56 -0.67
C ASN A 9 1.49 -11.31 0.17
N LEU A 10 1.49 -11.60 1.48
CA LEU A 10 2.72 -11.60 2.28
C LEU A 10 3.75 -12.60 1.73
N ALA A 11 3.30 -13.79 1.30
CA ALA A 11 4.18 -14.78 0.67
C ALA A 11 4.71 -14.31 -0.69
N THR A 12 3.93 -13.50 -1.41
CA THR A 12 4.38 -12.85 -2.65
C THR A 12 5.52 -11.87 -2.37
N CYS A 13 5.39 -11.04 -1.32
CA CYS A 13 6.48 -10.16 -0.88
C CYS A 13 7.74 -10.96 -0.51
N TRP A 14 7.60 -12.05 0.21
CA TRP A 14 8.75 -12.89 0.56
C TRP A 14 9.46 -13.47 -0.67
N LEU A 15 8.71 -13.92 -1.67
CA LEU A 15 9.29 -14.43 -2.93
C LEU A 15 10.08 -13.34 -3.66
N ALA A 16 9.59 -12.10 -3.61
CA ALA A 16 10.21 -10.94 -4.26
C ALA A 16 11.30 -10.25 -3.40
N ARG A 17 11.59 -10.75 -2.18
CA ARG A 17 12.46 -10.05 -1.21
C ARG A 17 13.87 -9.76 -1.71
N GLY A 18 14.36 -10.52 -2.68
CA GLY A 18 15.66 -10.26 -3.31
C GLY A 18 15.71 -8.97 -4.11
N GLU A 19 14.55 -8.48 -4.57
CA GLU A 19 14.40 -7.22 -5.28
C GLU A 19 14.10 -6.04 -4.33
N MET A 20 13.76 -6.33 -3.07
CA MET A 20 13.45 -5.32 -2.05
C MET A 20 14.72 -4.84 -1.32
N VAL A 21 15.69 -4.39 -2.09
CA VAL A 21 17.01 -3.94 -1.60
C VAL A 21 17.20 -2.47 -1.94
N GLY A 22 17.53 -1.65 -0.95
CA GLY A 22 17.65 -0.20 -1.14
C GLY A 22 16.31 0.51 -1.14
N ASP A 23 16.22 1.62 -1.85
CA ASP A 23 14.94 2.33 -2.04
C ASP A 23 14.07 1.56 -3.04
N PHE A 24 12.80 1.32 -2.70
CA PHE A 24 11.85 0.71 -3.62
C PHE A 24 10.41 1.18 -3.38
N LEU A 25 9.58 0.94 -4.37
CA LEU A 25 8.14 1.13 -4.31
C LEU A 25 7.45 -0.23 -4.32
N LEU A 26 6.44 -0.41 -3.48
CA LEU A 26 5.55 -1.57 -3.45
C LEU A 26 4.14 -1.12 -3.82
N LEU A 27 3.56 -1.75 -4.83
CA LEU A 27 2.23 -1.44 -5.35
C LEU A 27 1.41 -2.71 -5.48
N ASN A 28 0.14 -2.65 -5.10
CA ASN A 28 -0.82 -3.68 -5.42
C ASN A 28 -1.01 -3.77 -6.94
N GLY A 29 -1.12 -4.98 -7.48
CA GLY A 29 -1.19 -5.20 -8.91
C GLY A 29 -2.52 -4.81 -9.56
N ASP A 30 -3.53 -4.54 -8.77
CA ASP A 30 -4.90 -4.14 -9.12
C ASP A 30 -5.18 -2.66 -8.90
N THR A 31 -4.23 -1.91 -8.35
CA THR A 31 -4.36 -0.46 -8.13
C THR A 31 -3.97 0.33 -9.38
N LEU A 32 -4.91 1.13 -9.89
CA LEU A 32 -4.68 2.15 -10.91
C LEU A 32 -4.61 3.53 -10.24
N PHE A 33 -3.72 4.38 -10.70
CA PHE A 33 -3.53 5.70 -10.12
C PHE A 33 -3.03 6.72 -11.15
N GLU A 34 -3.38 7.98 -10.96
CA GLU A 34 -2.82 9.04 -11.78
C GLU A 34 -1.34 9.28 -11.43
N PRO A 35 -0.49 9.63 -12.41
CA PRO A 35 0.97 9.76 -12.23
C PRO A 35 1.39 10.67 -11.08
N ALA A 36 0.63 11.73 -10.80
CA ALA A 36 0.86 12.66 -9.72
C ALA A 36 0.88 12.00 -8.33
N ILE A 37 0.23 10.85 -8.16
CA ILE A 37 0.30 10.06 -6.91
C ILE A 37 1.70 9.50 -6.69
N ALA A 38 2.31 8.91 -7.74
CA ALA A 38 3.67 8.40 -7.65
C ALA A 38 4.68 9.55 -7.39
N GLU A 39 4.53 10.66 -8.10
CA GLU A 39 5.38 11.85 -7.90
C GLU A 39 5.27 12.36 -6.46
N ARG A 40 4.04 12.46 -5.92
CA ARG A 40 3.79 12.89 -4.54
C ARG A 40 4.39 11.93 -3.51
N LEU A 41 4.30 10.62 -3.74
CA LEU A 41 4.90 9.61 -2.87
C LEU A 41 6.44 9.68 -2.90
N ILE A 42 7.04 9.84 -4.08
CA ILE A 42 8.50 9.95 -4.25
C ILE A 42 9.02 11.23 -3.60
N ALA A 43 8.30 12.34 -3.75
CA ALA A 43 8.66 13.64 -3.17
C ALA A 43 8.30 13.78 -1.68
N ALA A 44 7.61 12.81 -1.08
CA ALA A 44 7.25 12.85 0.33
C ALA A 44 8.48 12.96 1.25
N PRO A 45 8.36 13.60 2.42
CA PRO A 45 9.47 13.70 3.36
C PRO A 45 10.16 12.37 3.62
N PRO A 46 11.47 12.36 3.89
CA PRO A 46 12.20 11.13 4.19
C PRO A 46 11.57 10.37 5.36
N ALA A 47 11.31 9.10 5.15
CA ALA A 47 10.84 8.17 6.16
C ALA A 47 11.24 6.74 5.76
N ARG A 48 11.38 5.85 6.73
CA ARG A 48 11.74 4.45 6.45
C ARG A 48 10.68 3.75 5.61
N ILE A 49 9.41 3.99 5.94
CA ILE A 49 8.26 3.49 5.18
C ILE A 49 7.24 4.63 5.07
N THR A 50 6.78 4.89 3.85
CA THR A 50 5.69 5.84 3.58
C THR A 50 4.54 5.11 2.92
N VAL A 51 3.34 5.20 3.50
CA VAL A 51 2.10 4.61 3.00
C VAL A 51 1.26 5.70 2.36
N THR A 52 0.81 5.53 1.12
CA THR A 52 -0.17 6.44 0.53
C THR A 52 -1.55 6.18 1.12
N ILE A 53 -2.23 7.25 1.46
CA ILE A 53 -3.57 7.23 2.04
C ILE A 53 -4.51 8.17 1.31
N ASP A 54 -5.77 7.74 1.17
CA ASP A 54 -6.87 8.58 0.74
C ASP A 54 -7.84 8.88 1.89
N ARG A 55 -8.45 10.07 1.86
CA ARG A 55 -9.49 10.49 2.80
C ARG A 55 -10.78 10.76 2.05
N LYS A 56 -11.79 9.96 2.30
CA LYS A 56 -13.11 10.05 1.67
C LYS A 56 -14.23 10.15 2.70
N GLY A 57 -15.42 10.52 2.24
CA GLY A 57 -16.57 10.75 3.12
C GLY A 57 -17.24 9.49 3.69
N GLY A 58 -16.85 8.30 3.21
CA GLY A 58 -17.36 7.00 3.66
C GLY A 58 -16.41 5.89 3.29
N TYR A 59 -16.38 4.82 4.10
CA TYR A 59 -15.49 3.67 3.93
C TYR A 59 -16.30 2.39 3.97
N ASP A 60 -15.98 1.47 3.07
CA ASP A 60 -16.62 0.17 2.95
C ASP A 60 -15.93 -0.90 3.83
N ALA A 61 -16.53 -2.08 3.90
CA ALA A 61 -16.00 -3.18 4.71
C ALA A 61 -14.66 -3.70 4.16
N ASP A 62 -14.47 -3.63 2.85
CA ASP A 62 -13.27 -4.10 2.16
C ASP A 62 -12.14 -3.10 2.14
N ASP A 63 -12.40 -1.83 2.44
CA ASP A 63 -11.35 -0.80 2.48
C ASP A 63 -10.26 -1.15 3.49
N MET A 64 -9.02 -0.94 3.09
CA MET A 64 -7.86 -1.07 3.98
C MET A 64 -7.74 0.19 4.84
N LYS A 65 -8.51 0.21 5.93
CA LYS A 65 -8.65 1.36 6.83
C LYS A 65 -7.33 1.72 7.51
N VAL A 66 -7.12 3.00 7.73
CA VAL A 66 -5.91 3.57 8.34
C VAL A 66 -6.30 4.53 9.47
N LEU A 67 -5.60 4.44 10.59
CA LEU A 67 -5.63 5.43 11.66
C LEU A 67 -4.32 6.20 11.65
N THR A 68 -4.40 7.52 11.62
CA THR A 68 -3.23 8.40 11.64
C THR A 68 -3.15 9.24 12.92
N ASP A 69 -1.94 9.72 13.22
CA ASP A 69 -1.67 10.78 14.19
C ASP A 69 -0.66 11.73 13.55
N GLY A 70 -1.17 12.83 13.00
CA GLY A 70 -0.39 13.68 12.12
C GLY A 70 0.08 12.95 10.87
N LEU A 71 1.39 12.82 10.72
CA LEU A 71 2.00 12.04 9.63
C LEU A 71 2.38 10.62 10.04
N SER A 72 2.18 10.22 11.29
CA SER A 72 2.48 8.87 11.76
C SER A 72 1.31 7.93 11.50
N LEU A 73 1.59 6.75 10.94
CA LEU A 73 0.62 5.67 10.86
C LEU A 73 0.52 4.98 12.23
N ARG A 74 -0.69 4.88 12.79
CA ARG A 74 -0.95 4.24 14.09
C ARG A 74 -1.54 2.84 13.93
N ALA A 75 -2.41 2.65 12.95
CA ALA A 75 -2.96 1.34 12.64
C ALA A 75 -3.35 1.26 11.16
N ILE A 76 -3.29 0.06 10.60
CA ILE A 76 -3.80 -0.25 9.27
C ILE A 76 -4.39 -1.66 9.25
N GLY A 77 -5.61 -1.80 8.72
CA GLY A 77 -6.31 -3.08 8.63
C GLY A 77 -7.79 -2.93 8.29
N LYS A 78 -8.37 -4.00 7.73
CA LYS A 78 -9.79 -3.99 7.34
C LYS A 78 -10.76 -3.89 8.53
N THR A 79 -10.35 -4.39 9.71
CA THR A 79 -11.22 -4.56 10.89
C THR A 79 -10.97 -3.56 12.01
N ILE A 80 -10.11 -2.55 11.79
CA ILE A 80 -9.91 -1.50 12.79
C ILE A 80 -11.18 -0.65 12.91
N GLU A 81 -11.59 -0.35 14.16
CA GLU A 81 -12.84 0.36 14.44
C GLU A 81 -12.71 1.88 14.34
N THR A 82 -11.52 2.41 14.65
CA THR A 82 -11.22 3.83 14.57
C THR A 82 -10.25 4.09 13.44
N TYR A 83 -10.65 4.93 12.51
CA TYR A 83 -9.87 5.24 11.29
C TYR A 83 -10.24 6.62 10.75
N ASP A 84 -9.35 7.21 9.96
CA ASP A 84 -9.51 8.53 9.34
C ASP A 84 -9.09 8.55 7.86
N ALA A 85 -8.62 7.41 7.34
CA ALA A 85 -8.19 7.25 5.96
C ALA A 85 -8.29 5.79 5.53
N GLU A 86 -7.98 5.52 4.25
CA GLU A 86 -7.68 4.20 3.70
C GLU A 86 -6.33 4.18 3.01
N SER A 87 -5.70 3.02 2.93
CA SER A 87 -4.49 2.79 2.13
C SER A 87 -4.87 2.33 0.74
N ILE A 88 -4.25 2.92 -0.28
CA ILE A 88 -4.41 2.51 -1.69
C ILE A 88 -3.44 1.39 -2.10
N GLY A 89 -2.71 0.79 -1.16
CA GLY A 89 -1.76 -0.28 -1.47
C GLY A 89 -0.51 0.17 -2.22
N PHE A 90 -0.11 1.44 -2.11
CA PHE A 90 1.10 1.99 -2.73
C PHE A 90 2.04 2.57 -1.66
N LEU A 91 3.25 2.02 -1.55
CA LEU A 91 4.19 2.32 -0.48
C LEU A 91 5.59 2.63 -1.02
N ARG A 92 6.32 3.48 -0.30
CA ARG A 92 7.75 3.72 -0.52
C ARG A 92 8.53 3.26 0.70
N PHE A 93 9.68 2.63 0.45
CA PHE A 93 10.63 2.17 1.45
C PHE A 93 12.00 2.80 1.20
N ASP A 94 12.67 3.20 2.28
CA ASP A 94 14.11 3.46 2.26
C ASP A 94 14.89 2.15 2.56
N PRO A 95 16.24 2.13 2.45
CA PRO A 95 17.02 0.92 2.68
C PRO A 95 16.84 0.28 4.07
N GLU A 96 16.64 1.10 5.11
CA GLU A 96 16.45 0.58 6.46
C GLU A 96 15.00 0.09 6.69
N GLY A 97 14.01 0.75 6.08
CA GLY A 97 12.64 0.28 6.03
C GLY A 97 12.51 -1.03 5.26
N ALA A 98 13.23 -1.15 4.14
CA ALA A 98 13.33 -2.38 3.34
C ALA A 98 13.86 -3.56 4.18
N ALA A 99 14.98 -3.34 4.88
CA ALA A 99 15.59 -4.36 5.73
C ALA A 99 14.67 -4.77 6.90
N LEU A 100 14.03 -3.80 7.55
CA LEU A 100 13.07 -4.05 8.63
C LEU A 100 11.87 -4.86 8.13
N PHE A 101 11.26 -4.41 7.03
CA PHE A 101 10.10 -5.07 6.44
C PHE A 101 10.42 -6.52 6.05
N THR A 102 11.49 -6.75 5.29
CA THR A 102 11.87 -8.09 4.82
C THR A 102 12.19 -9.04 5.98
N ALA A 103 12.84 -8.55 7.03
CA ALA A 103 13.12 -9.36 8.22
C ALA A 103 11.84 -9.82 8.94
N ILE A 104 10.85 -8.92 9.09
CA ILE A 104 9.57 -9.26 9.74
C ILE A 104 8.73 -10.17 8.84
N VAL A 105 8.71 -9.92 7.52
CA VAL A 105 8.06 -10.82 6.54
C VAL A 105 8.63 -12.24 6.64
N GLU A 106 9.95 -12.38 6.68
CA GLU A 106 10.60 -13.68 6.82
C GLU A 106 10.25 -14.37 8.13
N ALA A 107 10.27 -13.63 9.24
CA ALA A 107 9.88 -14.16 10.55
C ALA A 107 8.42 -14.62 10.58
N ALA A 108 7.50 -13.83 10.02
CA ALA A 108 6.07 -14.15 9.94
C ALA A 108 5.82 -15.43 9.14
N LEU A 109 6.47 -15.60 7.99
CA LEU A 109 6.28 -16.77 7.13
C LEU A 109 6.90 -18.07 7.67
N ARG A 110 7.65 -18.02 8.76
CA ARG A 110 8.07 -19.22 9.51
C ARG A 110 6.95 -19.81 10.37
N THR A 111 5.79 -19.16 10.43
CA THR A 111 4.60 -19.63 11.14
C THR A 111 3.50 -20.01 10.14
N PRO A 112 2.64 -21.01 10.46
CA PRO A 112 1.53 -21.37 9.59
C PRO A 112 0.57 -20.21 9.32
N GLU A 113 0.34 -19.35 10.31
CA GLU A 113 -0.54 -18.18 10.23
C GLU A 113 0.00 -17.15 9.22
N GLY A 114 1.32 -17.04 9.09
CA GLY A 114 1.99 -16.13 8.16
C GLY A 114 1.60 -16.35 6.71
N LEU A 115 1.28 -17.60 6.33
CA LEU A 115 0.87 -17.92 4.97
C LEU A 115 -0.47 -17.27 4.56
N LYS A 116 -1.30 -16.87 5.52
CA LYS A 116 -2.61 -16.25 5.32
C LYS A 116 -2.63 -14.75 5.68
N ARG A 117 -1.46 -14.17 5.87
CA ARG A 117 -1.34 -12.74 6.20
C ARG A 117 -1.22 -11.89 4.93
N TRP A 118 -1.79 -10.69 4.98
CA TRP A 118 -1.50 -9.62 4.03
C TRP A 118 -0.23 -8.87 4.43
N TYR A 119 0.52 -8.38 3.47
CA TYR A 119 1.75 -7.62 3.77
C TYR A 119 1.47 -6.34 4.58
N LEU A 120 0.30 -5.72 4.42
CA LEU A 120 -0.10 -4.57 5.23
C LEU A 120 -0.29 -4.92 6.71
N SER A 121 -0.50 -6.19 7.07
CA SER A 121 -0.48 -6.61 8.48
C SER A 121 0.93 -6.54 9.10
N VAL A 122 1.98 -6.70 8.28
CA VAL A 122 3.37 -6.46 8.70
C VAL A 122 3.64 -4.97 8.84
N ILE A 123 3.11 -4.14 7.93
CA ILE A 123 3.18 -2.68 8.07
C ILE A 123 2.49 -2.22 9.36
N ASN A 124 1.32 -2.79 9.69
CA ASN A 124 0.64 -2.52 10.96
C ASN A 124 1.51 -2.89 12.17
N GLN A 125 2.13 -4.07 12.13
CA GLN A 125 3.04 -4.50 13.18
C GLN A 125 4.22 -3.53 13.35
N ILE A 126 4.86 -3.13 12.26
CA ILE A 126 5.96 -2.16 12.28
C ILE A 126 5.49 -0.81 12.85
N ALA A 127 4.31 -0.34 12.47
CA ALA A 127 3.78 0.93 12.97
C ALA A 127 3.50 0.91 14.48
N GLN A 128 3.13 -0.25 15.02
CA GLN A 128 2.86 -0.42 16.45
C GLN A 128 4.13 -0.60 17.29
N GLU A 129 5.14 -1.27 16.73
CA GLU A 129 6.40 -1.57 17.41
C GLU A 129 7.45 -0.46 17.25
N HIS A 130 7.37 0.30 16.14
CA HIS A 130 8.36 1.30 15.74
C HIS A 130 7.67 2.57 15.20
N ASP A 131 8.08 3.73 15.63
CA ASP A 131 7.58 5.01 15.07
C ASP A 131 8.33 5.41 13.78
N VAL A 132 8.29 4.55 12.79
CA VAL A 132 9.04 4.69 11.51
C VAL A 132 8.17 4.71 10.27
N VAL A 133 6.85 4.46 10.42
CA VAL A 133 5.91 4.46 9.31
C VAL A 133 5.20 5.81 9.23
N ARG A 134 5.28 6.46 8.08
CA ARG A 134 4.62 7.74 7.80
C ARG A 134 3.55 7.57 6.74
N VAL A 135 2.65 8.53 6.67
CA VAL A 135 1.60 8.56 5.65
C VAL A 135 1.78 9.74 4.70
N GLN A 136 1.42 9.53 3.43
CA GLN A 136 1.34 10.55 2.40
C GLN A 136 -0.09 10.58 1.86
N SER A 137 -0.81 11.68 2.09
CA SER A 137 -2.15 11.85 1.54
C SER A 137 -2.11 12.10 0.04
N ILE A 138 -3.01 11.43 -0.67
CA ILE A 138 -3.27 11.64 -2.09
C ILE A 138 -4.52 12.48 -2.33
N GLN A 139 -5.11 13.06 -1.30
CA GLN A 139 -6.36 13.81 -1.40
C GLN A 139 -6.36 14.78 -2.59
N GLY A 140 -7.41 14.70 -3.38
CA GLY A 140 -7.58 15.49 -4.62
C GLY A 140 -6.95 14.86 -5.85
N LEU A 141 -6.42 13.65 -5.77
CA LEU A 141 -5.92 12.85 -6.88
C LEU A 141 -6.79 11.61 -7.06
N ASP A 142 -6.88 11.14 -8.31
CA ASP A 142 -7.75 10.03 -8.67
C ASP A 142 -7.01 8.69 -8.68
N TRP A 143 -7.68 7.67 -8.17
CA TRP A 143 -7.23 6.30 -8.20
C TRP A 143 -8.42 5.34 -8.28
N ALA A 144 -8.17 4.06 -8.60
CA ALA A 144 -9.17 3.01 -8.61
C ALA A 144 -8.55 1.64 -8.40
N GLU A 145 -9.35 0.68 -7.96
CA GLU A 145 -9.00 -0.75 -7.96
C GLU A 145 -9.68 -1.48 -9.12
N MET A 146 -9.09 -2.58 -9.53
CA MET A 146 -9.58 -3.48 -10.57
C MET A 146 -9.86 -4.84 -9.95
N ASP A 147 -10.95 -4.95 -9.19
CA ASP A 147 -11.30 -6.18 -8.47
C ASP A 147 -12.22 -7.08 -9.29
N PHE A 148 -13.08 -6.48 -10.09
CA PHE A 148 -14.10 -7.18 -10.85
C PHE A 148 -14.09 -6.77 -12.33
N PRO A 149 -14.56 -7.64 -13.25
CA PRO A 149 -14.70 -7.30 -14.67
C PRO A 149 -15.57 -6.05 -14.92
N GLU A 150 -16.50 -5.76 -14.01
CA GLU A 150 -17.40 -4.62 -14.05
C GLU A 150 -16.68 -3.28 -13.86
N ASP A 151 -15.51 -3.28 -13.22
CA ASP A 151 -14.69 -2.08 -13.02
C ASP A 151 -14.01 -1.62 -14.31
N LEU A 152 -13.83 -2.53 -15.26
CA LEU A 152 -13.04 -2.32 -16.46
C LEU A 152 -13.49 -1.12 -17.32
N PRO A 153 -14.80 -0.89 -17.60
CA PRO A 153 -15.24 0.27 -18.39
C PRO A 153 -14.86 1.59 -17.72
N ARG A 154 -15.18 1.75 -16.43
CA ARG A 154 -14.86 2.95 -15.65
C ARG A 154 -13.35 3.18 -15.58
N ASN A 155 -12.60 2.15 -15.30
CA ASN A 155 -11.15 2.25 -15.14
C ASN A 155 -10.43 2.58 -16.46
N ARG A 156 -10.97 2.14 -17.60
CA ARG A 156 -10.47 2.55 -18.92
C ARG A 156 -10.70 4.04 -19.21
N GLU A 157 -11.87 4.56 -18.85
CA GLU A 157 -12.19 5.98 -19.02
C GLU A 157 -11.27 6.84 -18.14
N LEU A 158 -11.08 6.43 -16.88
CA LEU A 158 -10.21 7.10 -15.93
C LEU A 158 -8.75 7.11 -16.43
N ALA A 159 -8.22 5.97 -16.83
CA ALA A 159 -6.86 5.88 -17.38
C ALA A 159 -6.69 6.70 -18.67
N ALA A 160 -7.72 6.77 -19.53
CA ALA A 160 -7.68 7.56 -20.74
C ALA A 160 -7.64 9.07 -20.45
N SER A 161 -8.34 9.56 -19.41
CA SER A 161 -8.27 10.97 -18.99
C SER A 161 -6.86 11.34 -18.53
N TRP A 162 -6.21 10.51 -17.71
CA TRP A 162 -4.83 10.76 -17.25
C TRP A 162 -3.83 10.78 -18.38
N VAL A 163 -3.97 9.87 -19.37
CA VAL A 163 -3.09 9.88 -20.56
C VAL A 163 -3.27 11.14 -21.39
N ALA A 164 -4.52 11.62 -21.54
CA ALA A 164 -4.79 12.84 -22.28
C ALA A 164 -4.17 14.07 -21.61
N GLU A 165 -4.18 14.14 -20.30
CA GLU A 165 -3.52 15.22 -19.53
C GLU A 165 -2.00 15.21 -19.70
N LEU A 166 -1.38 14.02 -19.67
CA LEU A 166 0.07 13.87 -19.88
C LEU A 166 0.54 14.26 -21.29
N VAL A 167 -0.29 14.03 -22.30
CA VAL A 167 0.04 14.32 -23.70
C VAL A 167 -0.32 15.76 -24.09
N GLY A 168 -1.26 16.37 -23.37
CA GLY A 168 -1.71 17.74 -23.61
C GLY A 168 -0.91 18.82 -22.87
N ALA A 169 0.02 18.43 -21.99
CA ALA A 169 0.93 19.29 -21.25
C ALA A 169 2.29 19.36 -21.96
#